data_0eee947f204f0e72db26091990dab962
#
_entry.id   0eee947f204f0e72db26091990dab962
#
_cell.length_a   1.000
_cell.length_b   1.000
_cell.length_c   1.000
_cell.angle_alpha   90.00
_cell.angle_beta   90.00
_cell.angle_gamma   90.00
#
_symmetry.space_group_name_H-M   'P 1'
#
loop_
_entity.id
_entity.type
_entity.pdbx_description
1 polymer ?
#
loop_
_entity_poly.entity_id
_entity_poly.type
_entity_poly.pdbx_seq_one_letter_code
_entity_poly.pdbx_strand_id
1 'polypeptide(L)'
;MRTTRLNALFALLCVSLLQAQSPPAPAAITPRLDTPQARVIVATLQPRTPSIAKNGHVTNRVLIYLDNGVMTRKEGDQSTRIEFRRGDVRWSPASGPYIVENISDHPIRILEVDLKGPPAGPAPVSKLDPVTVDGKHYKVEFENEQVRVLRIHYEPREKGQTHEHILNRVVLYLNDQTAAKADDVRMAGAATHVEENASDQPADRIAVELK
;
A
#
# COMPACT_ATOMS: atom_id res chain seq x y z
N MET A 1 -23.59 -71.45 42.23
CA MET A 1 -23.25 -70.92 40.89
C MET A 1 -23.07 -69.44 41.00
N ARG A 2 -21.83 -68.94 40.92
CA ARG A 2 -21.49 -67.48 40.94
C ARG A 2 -21.02 -67.12 39.54
N THR A 3 -21.75 -66.27 38.86
CA THR A 3 -21.44 -65.74 37.54
C THR A 3 -20.63 -64.45 37.69
N THR A 4 -19.34 -64.53 37.33
CA THR A 4 -18.44 -63.41 37.31
C THR A 4 -18.67 -62.57 35.98
N ARG A 5 -19.10 -61.34 36.10
CA ARG A 5 -19.20 -60.41 34.94
C ARG A 5 -17.82 -59.76 34.72
N LEU A 6 -17.28 -59.94 33.51
CA LEU A 6 -16.05 -59.31 33.04
C LEU A 6 -16.40 -57.96 32.43
N ASN A 7 -15.97 -56.86 33.07
CA ASN A 7 -16.12 -55.54 32.53
C ASN A 7 -14.90 -55.27 31.63
N ALA A 8 -15.11 -55.21 30.33
CA ALA A 8 -14.11 -54.75 29.37
C ALA A 8 -14.10 -53.21 29.32
N LEU A 9 -13.00 -52.62 29.77
CA LEU A 9 -12.75 -51.19 29.68
C LEU A 9 -12.21 -50.87 28.28
N PHE A 10 -13.00 -50.22 27.42
CA PHE A 10 -12.52 -49.70 26.13
C PHE A 10 -11.82 -48.36 26.38
N ALA A 11 -10.51 -48.33 26.29
CA ALA A 11 -9.75 -47.10 26.29
C ALA A 11 -9.78 -46.50 24.89
N LEU A 12 -10.51 -45.36 24.74
CA LEU A 12 -10.54 -44.60 23.53
C LEU A 12 -9.22 -43.80 23.40
N LEU A 13 -8.32 -44.20 22.52
CA LEU A 13 -7.10 -43.49 22.20
C LEU A 13 -7.48 -42.32 21.26
N CYS A 14 -7.61 -41.08 21.79
CA CYS A 14 -7.67 -39.89 20.97
C CYS A 14 -6.30 -39.60 20.37
N VAL A 15 -6.08 -40.03 19.14
CA VAL A 15 -4.92 -39.61 18.35
C VAL A 15 -5.21 -38.20 17.83
N SER A 16 -4.66 -37.16 18.49
CA SER A 16 -4.67 -35.79 17.99
C SER A 16 -3.75 -35.73 16.77
N LEU A 17 -4.33 -35.72 15.58
CA LEU A 17 -3.61 -35.38 14.35
C LEU A 17 -3.12 -33.93 14.47
N LEU A 18 -1.84 -33.75 14.80
CA LEU A 18 -1.15 -32.48 14.59
C LEU A 18 -1.12 -32.27 13.08
N GLN A 19 -2.02 -31.44 12.58
CA GLN A 19 -1.90 -30.92 11.20
C GLN A 19 -0.64 -30.07 11.14
N ALA A 20 0.39 -30.58 10.47
CA ALA A 20 1.56 -29.80 10.12
C ALA A 20 1.08 -28.64 9.25
N GLN A 21 1.12 -27.41 9.81
CA GLN A 21 0.83 -26.20 9.05
C GLN A 21 1.88 -26.11 7.94
N SER A 22 1.42 -26.01 6.71
CA SER A 22 2.30 -25.72 5.58
C SER A 22 3.13 -24.48 5.88
N PRO A 23 4.42 -24.45 5.50
CA PRO A 23 5.24 -23.26 5.72
C PRO A 23 4.57 -22.04 5.08
N PRO A 24 4.60 -20.89 5.75
CA PRO A 24 3.94 -19.68 5.28
C PRO A 24 4.42 -19.33 3.87
N ALA A 25 3.47 -19.07 2.97
CA ALA A 25 3.78 -18.63 1.63
C ALA A 25 4.42 -17.23 1.69
N PRO A 26 5.50 -16.96 0.95
CA PRO A 26 6.07 -15.61 0.88
C PRO A 26 5.03 -14.61 0.39
N ALA A 27 5.27 -13.30 0.67
CA ALA A 27 4.39 -12.25 0.19
C ALA A 27 4.13 -12.38 -1.32
N ALA A 28 2.87 -12.38 -1.72
CA ALA A 28 2.53 -12.37 -3.14
C ALA A 28 2.77 -10.96 -3.70
N ILE A 29 3.51 -10.87 -4.82
CA ILE A 29 3.82 -9.60 -5.48
C ILE A 29 3.07 -9.56 -6.81
N THR A 30 2.23 -8.54 -6.98
CA THR A 30 1.49 -8.28 -8.22
C THR A 30 2.02 -7.01 -8.88
N PRO A 31 2.69 -7.10 -10.05
CA PRO A 31 3.13 -5.93 -10.80
C PRO A 31 1.93 -5.08 -11.25
N ARG A 32 2.09 -3.76 -11.24
CA ARG A 32 1.10 -2.78 -11.70
C ARG A 32 1.62 -1.92 -12.85
N LEU A 33 2.77 -1.27 -12.64
CA LEU A 33 3.42 -0.42 -13.63
C LEU A 33 4.94 -0.64 -13.59
N ASP A 34 5.56 -0.47 -14.73
CA ASP A 34 7.03 -0.39 -14.84
C ASP A 34 7.40 0.67 -15.87
N THR A 35 7.98 1.78 -15.41
CA THR A 35 8.36 2.95 -16.20
C THR A 35 9.84 3.25 -16.01
N PRO A 36 10.44 4.16 -16.80
CA PRO A 36 11.81 4.61 -16.54
C PRO A 36 12.03 5.23 -15.16
N GLN A 37 10.99 5.88 -14.57
CA GLN A 37 11.11 6.62 -13.31
C GLN A 37 10.68 5.81 -12.07
N ALA A 38 9.75 4.87 -12.22
CA ALA A 38 9.22 4.11 -11.10
C ALA A 38 8.77 2.70 -11.51
N ARG A 39 8.89 1.76 -10.58
CA ARG A 39 8.22 0.46 -10.61
C ARG A 39 7.14 0.44 -9.54
N VAL A 40 5.94 -0.01 -9.91
CA VAL A 40 4.81 -0.09 -8.99
C VAL A 40 4.34 -1.52 -8.87
N ILE A 41 4.24 -2.01 -7.64
CA ILE A 41 3.77 -3.34 -7.30
C ILE A 41 2.74 -3.27 -6.18
N VAL A 42 1.92 -4.32 -6.05
CA VAL A 42 1.14 -4.59 -4.84
C VAL A 42 1.74 -5.81 -4.15
N ALA A 43 2.22 -5.61 -2.94
CA ALA A 43 2.63 -6.68 -2.04
C ALA A 43 1.44 -7.09 -1.17
N THR A 44 1.15 -8.40 -1.11
CA THR A 44 0.12 -8.97 -0.22
C THR A 44 0.78 -9.80 0.85
N LEU A 45 0.61 -9.41 2.10
CA LEU A 45 1.13 -10.10 3.29
C LEU A 45 0.02 -10.91 3.94
N GLN A 46 0.22 -12.23 4.02
CA GLN A 46 -0.74 -13.13 4.67
C GLN A 46 -0.70 -12.96 6.20
N PRO A 47 -1.81 -13.21 6.91
CA PRO A 47 -1.86 -13.12 8.36
C PRO A 47 -0.79 -14.00 9.02
N ARG A 48 -0.12 -13.47 10.03
CA ARG A 48 0.85 -14.18 10.88
C ARG A 48 1.94 -14.92 10.09
N THR A 49 2.29 -14.35 8.94
CA THR A 49 3.25 -14.92 8.02
C THR A 49 4.42 -13.96 7.86
N PRO A 50 5.61 -14.31 8.38
CA PRO A 50 6.79 -13.50 8.18
C PRO A 50 7.19 -13.47 6.69
N SER A 51 7.44 -12.27 6.17
CA SER A 51 8.04 -12.05 4.86
C SER A 51 9.44 -11.50 5.03
N ILE A 52 10.42 -12.18 4.44
CA ILE A 52 11.84 -11.89 4.64
C ILE A 52 12.40 -11.20 3.40
N ALA A 53 12.78 -9.95 3.54
CA ALA A 53 13.57 -9.22 2.56
C ALA A 53 15.07 -9.45 2.82
N LYS A 54 15.63 -10.57 2.32
CA LYS A 54 17.01 -10.97 2.60
C LYS A 54 18.05 -9.93 2.19
N ASN A 55 17.80 -9.20 1.11
CA ASN A 55 18.70 -8.17 0.58
C ASN A 55 18.18 -6.75 0.86
N GLY A 56 17.12 -6.62 1.68
CA GLY A 56 16.45 -5.35 1.86
C GLY A 56 15.78 -4.88 0.56
N HIS A 57 15.78 -3.56 0.36
CA HIS A 57 15.38 -2.93 -0.90
C HIS A 57 16.37 -1.81 -1.26
N VAL A 58 16.78 -1.79 -2.50
CA VAL A 58 17.90 -0.95 -2.97
C VAL A 58 17.45 0.44 -3.42
N THR A 59 16.15 0.68 -3.56
CA THR A 59 15.59 1.96 -3.98
C THR A 59 14.75 2.57 -2.86
N ASN A 60 14.70 3.89 -2.81
CA ASN A 60 13.68 4.58 -2.00
C ASN A 60 12.29 4.30 -2.58
N ARG A 61 11.27 4.26 -1.72
CA ARG A 61 9.91 3.99 -2.15
C ARG A 61 8.85 4.74 -1.34
N VAL A 62 7.71 4.94 -1.96
CA VAL A 62 6.47 5.35 -1.29
C VAL A 62 5.62 4.10 -1.08
N LEU A 63 5.16 3.89 0.16
CA LEU A 63 4.22 2.84 0.53
C LEU A 63 2.85 3.47 0.71
N ILE A 64 1.81 2.88 0.10
CA ILE A 64 0.42 3.28 0.29
C ILE A 64 -0.36 2.05 0.73
N TYR A 65 -0.96 2.09 1.92
CA TYR A 65 -1.68 0.96 2.46
C TYR A 65 -3.07 0.85 1.83
N LEU A 66 -3.38 -0.30 1.23
CA LEU A 66 -4.65 -0.56 0.56
C LEU A 66 -5.71 -1.16 1.49
N ASP A 67 -5.32 -1.58 2.68
CA ASP A 67 -6.19 -2.12 3.72
C ASP A 67 -5.84 -1.49 5.07
N ASN A 68 -6.74 -1.59 6.04
CA ASN A 68 -6.40 -1.33 7.44
C ASN A 68 -5.57 -2.50 7.96
N GLY A 69 -4.72 -2.26 8.96
CA GLY A 69 -3.99 -3.37 9.55
C GLY A 69 -2.89 -2.97 10.51
N VAL A 70 -2.24 -3.99 11.00
CA VAL A 70 -1.08 -3.87 11.88
C VAL A 70 -0.01 -4.86 11.43
N MET A 71 1.21 -4.38 11.32
CA MET A 71 2.36 -5.24 11.05
C MET A 71 3.51 -4.94 12.00
N THR A 72 4.45 -5.86 12.10
CA THR A 72 5.76 -5.62 12.69
C THR A 72 6.82 -5.57 11.59
N ARG A 73 7.82 -4.72 11.78
CA ARG A 73 9.04 -4.69 10.97
C ARG A 73 10.25 -4.87 11.89
N LYS A 74 11.03 -5.89 11.60
CA LYS A 74 12.25 -6.21 12.34
C LYS A 74 13.48 -5.94 11.47
N GLU A 75 14.39 -5.11 11.97
CA GLU A 75 15.70 -4.81 11.38
C GLU A 75 16.78 -5.09 12.43
N GLY A 76 17.63 -6.10 12.20
CA GLY A 76 18.53 -6.58 13.23
C GLY A 76 17.77 -7.01 14.49
N ASP A 77 18.10 -6.43 15.63
CA ASP A 77 17.46 -6.72 16.92
C ASP A 77 16.28 -5.78 17.24
N GLN A 78 16.06 -4.75 16.41
CA GLN A 78 14.97 -3.81 16.61
C GLN A 78 13.68 -4.28 15.93
N SER A 79 12.57 -4.21 16.65
CA SER A 79 11.24 -4.51 16.12
C SER A 79 10.32 -3.33 16.34
N THR A 80 9.70 -2.86 15.26
CA THR A 80 8.74 -1.75 15.26
C THR A 80 7.35 -2.27 14.91
N ARG A 81 6.36 -1.93 15.74
CA ARG A 81 4.94 -2.14 15.44
C ARG A 81 4.44 -0.97 14.59
N ILE A 82 3.78 -1.26 13.49
CA ILE A 82 3.25 -0.28 12.55
C ILE A 82 1.76 -0.54 12.42
N GLU A 83 0.94 0.41 12.84
CA GLU A 83 -0.50 0.43 12.62
C GLU A 83 -0.82 1.43 11.51
N PHE A 84 -1.76 1.08 10.64
CA PHE A 84 -2.11 1.88 9.48
C PHE A 84 -3.56 1.67 9.07
N ARG A 85 -4.07 2.65 8.32
CA ARG A 85 -5.40 2.62 7.70
C ARG A 85 -5.25 2.65 6.18
N ARG A 86 -6.30 2.19 5.50
CA ARG A 86 -6.40 2.34 4.05
C ARG A 86 -6.17 3.80 3.63
N GLY A 87 -5.29 4.00 2.65
CA GLY A 87 -4.91 5.30 2.16
C GLY A 87 -3.78 5.98 2.94
N ASP A 88 -3.30 5.42 4.05
CA ASP A 88 -2.11 5.96 4.72
C ASP A 88 -0.89 5.84 3.82
N VAL A 89 -0.05 6.88 3.84
CA VAL A 89 1.17 6.98 3.04
C VAL A 89 2.39 6.98 3.94
N ARG A 90 3.43 6.27 3.51
CA ARG A 90 4.71 6.23 4.24
C ARG A 90 5.88 6.28 3.29
N TRP A 91 6.87 7.09 3.61
CA TRP A 91 8.19 7.04 3.01
C TRP A 91 8.99 5.85 3.56
N SER A 92 9.63 5.10 2.69
CA SER A 92 10.53 3.99 3.03
C SER A 92 11.85 4.16 2.27
N PRO A 93 12.90 4.67 2.93
CA PRO A 93 14.21 4.79 2.29
C PRO A 93 14.79 3.40 2.01
N ALA A 94 15.71 3.31 1.05
CA ALA A 94 16.48 2.10 0.80
C ALA A 94 17.06 1.55 2.12
N SER A 95 16.95 0.25 2.32
CA SER A 95 17.36 -0.38 3.58
C SER A 95 18.00 -1.74 3.35
N GLY A 96 18.81 -2.17 4.33
CA GLY A 96 19.33 -3.53 4.41
C GLY A 96 18.26 -4.58 4.69
N PRO A 97 18.65 -5.81 5.05
CA PRO A 97 17.75 -6.91 5.33
C PRO A 97 16.73 -6.59 6.44
N TYR A 98 15.48 -7.01 6.26
CA TYR A 98 14.44 -6.89 7.27
C TYR A 98 13.42 -8.01 7.15
N ILE A 99 12.62 -8.17 8.20
CA ILE A 99 11.48 -9.08 8.24
C ILE A 99 10.24 -8.23 8.52
N VAL A 100 9.18 -8.42 7.74
CA VAL A 100 7.84 -7.90 8.06
C VAL A 100 6.90 -9.05 8.35
N GLU A 101 6.01 -8.86 9.31
CA GLU A 101 4.96 -9.81 9.63
C GLU A 101 3.64 -9.08 9.79
N ASN A 102 2.63 -9.52 9.04
CA ASN A 102 1.27 -9.07 9.23
C ASN A 102 0.70 -9.71 10.50
N ILE A 103 0.47 -8.92 11.53
CA ILE A 103 -0.11 -9.39 12.80
C ILE A 103 -1.63 -9.16 12.91
N SER A 104 -2.27 -8.71 11.81
CA SER A 104 -3.73 -8.70 11.66
C SER A 104 -4.27 -10.12 11.45
N ASP A 105 -5.58 -10.30 11.47
CA ASP A 105 -6.30 -11.55 11.22
C ASP A 105 -6.71 -11.77 9.76
N HIS A 106 -6.41 -10.82 8.90
CA HIS A 106 -6.72 -10.80 7.47
C HIS A 106 -5.48 -10.42 6.63
N PRO A 107 -5.44 -10.77 5.33
CA PRO A 107 -4.39 -10.32 4.44
C PRO A 107 -4.35 -8.79 4.34
N ILE A 108 -3.17 -8.20 4.27
CA ILE A 108 -2.97 -6.77 4.02
C ILE A 108 -2.24 -6.57 2.69
N ARG A 109 -2.66 -5.54 1.95
CA ARG A 109 -2.07 -5.16 0.68
C ARG A 109 -1.42 -3.80 0.80
N ILE A 110 -0.24 -3.68 0.22
CA ILE A 110 0.55 -2.44 0.21
C ILE A 110 0.93 -2.15 -1.24
N LEU A 111 0.57 -0.97 -1.73
CA LEU A 111 1.10 -0.45 -2.98
C LEU A 111 2.49 0.11 -2.69
N GLU A 112 3.49 -0.40 -3.40
CA GLU A 112 4.87 0.07 -3.33
C GLU A 112 5.22 0.77 -4.64
N VAL A 113 5.63 2.05 -4.54
CA VAL A 113 6.15 2.84 -5.66
C VAL A 113 7.66 2.95 -5.48
N ASP A 114 8.40 2.02 -6.08
CA ASP A 114 9.87 1.99 -6.07
C ASP A 114 10.42 3.05 -7.04
N LEU A 115 11.27 3.94 -6.56
CA LEU A 115 11.81 5.06 -7.34
C LEU A 115 13.13 4.63 -8.01
N LYS A 116 13.20 4.75 -9.34
CA LYS A 116 14.36 4.32 -10.13
C LYS A 116 15.43 5.41 -10.32
N GLY A 117 15.03 6.68 -10.13
CA GLY A 117 15.95 7.82 -10.29
C GLY A 117 16.62 8.24 -8.98
N PRO A 118 17.76 8.94 -9.06
CA PRO A 118 18.34 9.62 -7.91
C PRO A 118 17.45 10.79 -7.46
N PRO A 119 17.68 11.35 -6.26
CA PRO A 119 17.05 12.61 -5.87
C PRO A 119 17.34 13.71 -6.90
N ALA A 120 16.29 14.38 -7.37
CA ALA A 120 16.40 15.42 -8.40
C ALA A 120 16.40 16.84 -7.81
N GLY A 121 16.16 16.95 -6.50
CA GLY A 121 16.07 18.25 -5.83
C GLY A 121 14.68 18.88 -5.92
N PRO A 122 14.56 20.20 -5.69
CA PRO A 122 13.29 20.90 -5.76
C PRO A 122 12.72 20.88 -7.18
N ALA A 123 11.45 20.52 -7.29
CA ALA A 123 10.75 20.60 -8.58
C ALA A 123 10.52 22.07 -8.96
N PRO A 124 10.45 22.39 -10.27
CA PRO A 124 9.94 23.67 -10.72
C PRO A 124 8.54 23.91 -10.12
N VAL A 125 8.19 25.17 -9.89
CA VAL A 125 6.87 25.53 -9.37
C VAL A 125 6.06 26.18 -10.50
N SER A 126 4.88 25.62 -10.78
CA SER A 126 3.92 26.27 -11.70
C SER A 126 3.11 27.33 -10.97
N LYS A 127 2.74 28.41 -11.69
CA LYS A 127 1.74 29.39 -11.20
C LYS A 127 0.35 28.76 -11.05
N LEU A 128 0.10 27.66 -11.75
CA LEU A 128 -1.14 26.89 -11.69
C LEU A 128 -0.97 25.60 -10.88
N ASP A 129 -0.02 25.56 -9.93
CA ASP A 129 0.16 24.41 -9.05
C ASP A 129 -1.16 24.05 -8.37
N PRO A 130 -1.60 22.76 -8.41
CA PRO A 130 -2.91 22.35 -7.91
C PRO A 130 -3.13 22.68 -6.43
N VAL A 131 -2.11 22.59 -5.59
CA VAL A 131 -2.23 22.93 -4.16
C VAL A 131 -2.43 24.42 -3.95
N THR A 132 -1.86 25.24 -4.84
CA THR A 132 -1.97 26.70 -4.78
C THR A 132 -3.32 27.19 -5.29
N VAL A 133 -3.75 26.71 -6.48
CA VAL A 133 -4.97 27.22 -7.12
C VAL A 133 -6.24 26.47 -6.72
N ASP A 134 -6.11 25.23 -6.30
CA ASP A 134 -7.22 24.34 -5.93
C ASP A 134 -6.98 23.62 -4.60
N GLY A 135 -6.45 24.33 -3.63
CA GLY A 135 -6.10 23.80 -2.30
C GLY A 135 -7.29 23.27 -1.49
N LYS A 136 -8.53 23.42 -1.98
CA LYS A 136 -9.69 22.71 -1.45
C LYS A 136 -9.57 21.22 -1.73
N HIS A 137 -9.21 20.85 -2.95
CA HIS A 137 -9.22 19.47 -3.43
C HIS A 137 -7.84 18.80 -3.32
N TYR A 138 -6.75 19.57 -3.34
CA TYR A 138 -5.37 19.07 -3.33
C TYR A 138 -4.64 19.43 -2.04
N LYS A 139 -4.12 18.43 -1.35
CA LYS A 139 -3.28 18.58 -0.15
C LYS A 139 -1.96 17.85 -0.32
N VAL A 140 -0.86 18.49 0.09
CA VAL A 140 0.43 17.79 0.19
C VAL A 140 0.38 16.86 1.40
N GLU A 141 0.51 15.56 1.16
CA GLU A 141 0.64 14.54 2.20
C GLU A 141 2.06 14.54 2.79
N PHE A 142 3.05 14.47 1.90
CA PHE A 142 4.45 14.78 2.18
C PHE A 142 5.22 15.10 0.91
N GLU A 143 6.41 15.70 1.08
CA GLU A 143 7.30 16.05 -0.01
C GLU A 143 8.76 15.88 0.42
N ASN A 144 9.60 15.43 -0.52
CA ASN A 144 11.05 15.35 -0.36
C ASN A 144 11.75 15.60 -1.70
N GLU A 145 13.06 15.30 -1.81
CA GLU A 145 13.86 15.53 -3.01
C GLU A 145 13.50 14.63 -4.21
N GLN A 146 12.74 13.55 -4.02
CA GLN A 146 12.38 12.60 -5.08
C GLN A 146 10.91 12.62 -5.45
N VAL A 147 10.04 12.97 -4.51
CA VAL A 147 8.58 12.91 -4.71
C VAL A 147 7.86 14.06 -4.03
N ARG A 148 6.69 14.41 -4.57
CA ARG A 148 5.63 15.11 -3.86
C ARG A 148 4.39 14.23 -3.90
N VAL A 149 3.84 13.90 -2.74
CA VAL A 149 2.64 13.07 -2.64
C VAL A 149 1.45 13.96 -2.32
N LEU A 150 0.45 13.91 -3.21
CA LEU A 150 -0.77 14.67 -3.11
C LEU A 150 -1.93 13.77 -2.72
N ARG A 151 -2.72 14.19 -1.74
CA ARG A 151 -4.05 13.68 -1.47
C ARG A 151 -5.05 14.52 -2.23
N ILE A 152 -5.94 13.85 -2.97
CA ILE A 152 -6.92 14.48 -3.85
C ILE A 152 -8.30 13.98 -3.43
N HIS A 153 -9.21 14.94 -3.16
CA HIS A 153 -10.57 14.66 -2.77
C HIS A 153 -11.56 15.60 -3.47
N TYR A 154 -12.58 15.02 -4.07
CA TYR A 154 -13.71 15.75 -4.66
C TYR A 154 -15.01 15.19 -4.09
N GLU A 155 -15.87 16.06 -3.58
CA GLU A 155 -17.23 15.70 -3.23
C GLU A 155 -18.06 15.33 -4.47
N PRO A 156 -19.24 14.69 -4.30
CA PRO A 156 -20.15 14.41 -5.41
C PRO A 156 -20.49 15.67 -6.21
N ARG A 157 -20.47 15.56 -7.54
CA ARG A 157 -20.84 16.67 -8.46
C ARG A 157 -19.96 17.91 -8.35
N GLU A 158 -18.78 17.78 -7.80
CA GLU A 158 -17.86 18.90 -7.61
C GLU A 158 -16.88 19.05 -8.77
N LYS A 159 -16.59 20.30 -9.10
CA LYS A 159 -15.65 20.71 -10.12
C LYS A 159 -14.55 21.58 -9.50
N GLY A 160 -13.30 21.26 -9.84
CA GLY A 160 -12.13 22.00 -9.40
C GLY A 160 -11.80 23.19 -10.26
N GLN A 161 -10.67 23.80 -9.93
CA GLN A 161 -10.07 24.90 -10.69
C GLN A 161 -9.14 24.38 -11.79
N THR A 162 -8.89 25.19 -12.82
CA THR A 162 -7.83 24.91 -13.80
C THR A 162 -6.49 24.89 -13.08
N HIS A 163 -5.79 23.77 -13.19
CA HIS A 163 -4.48 23.58 -12.58
C HIS A 163 -3.53 22.83 -13.51
N GLU A 164 -2.25 22.84 -13.17
CA GLU A 164 -1.19 22.23 -13.96
C GLU A 164 -0.34 21.29 -13.10
N HIS A 165 -0.24 20.05 -13.56
CA HIS A 165 0.79 19.12 -13.09
C HIS A 165 1.98 19.16 -14.04
N ILE A 166 3.14 19.55 -13.56
CA ILE A 166 4.36 19.63 -14.37
C ILE A 166 5.21 18.37 -14.31
N LEU A 167 4.91 17.46 -13.38
CA LEU A 167 5.63 16.21 -13.18
C LEU A 167 4.79 15.03 -13.65
N ASN A 168 5.50 13.96 -14.06
CA ASN A 168 4.88 12.63 -14.18
C ASN A 168 4.45 12.15 -12.80
N ARG A 169 3.35 11.42 -12.73
CA ARG A 169 2.79 10.95 -11.45
C ARG A 169 2.16 9.58 -11.55
N VAL A 170 2.34 8.80 -10.50
CA VAL A 170 1.57 7.57 -10.27
C VAL A 170 0.30 7.96 -9.51
N VAL A 171 -0.86 7.64 -10.07
CA VAL A 171 -2.17 7.93 -9.47
C VAL A 171 -2.83 6.64 -9.01
N LEU A 172 -3.11 6.54 -7.71
CA LEU A 172 -3.90 5.48 -7.09
C LEU A 172 -5.32 5.98 -6.83
N TYR A 173 -6.32 5.22 -7.26
CA TYR A 173 -7.73 5.45 -6.97
C TYR A 173 -8.13 4.72 -5.69
N LEU A 174 -8.56 5.42 -4.65
CA LEU A 174 -8.89 4.83 -3.35
C LEU A 174 -10.32 4.25 -3.29
N ASN A 175 -11.19 4.69 -4.19
CA ASN A 175 -12.57 4.23 -4.31
C ASN A 175 -12.99 4.11 -5.77
N ASP A 176 -14.14 3.48 -6.01
CA ASP A 176 -14.74 3.38 -7.33
C ASP A 176 -15.14 4.78 -7.84
N GLN A 177 -14.75 5.07 -9.07
CA GLN A 177 -15.04 6.31 -9.76
C GLN A 177 -15.55 6.02 -11.17
N THR A 178 -16.10 7.01 -11.88
CA THR A 178 -16.68 6.83 -13.23
C THR A 178 -15.70 6.14 -14.20
N ALA A 179 -14.42 6.50 -14.16
CA ALA A 179 -13.42 6.02 -15.11
C ALA A 179 -12.38 5.07 -14.50
N ALA A 180 -12.51 4.69 -13.21
CA ALA A 180 -11.54 3.84 -12.51
C ALA A 180 -12.21 3.06 -11.37
N LYS A 181 -11.62 1.92 -11.02
CA LYS A 181 -12.01 1.14 -9.85
C LYS A 181 -11.08 1.42 -8.67
N ALA A 182 -11.57 1.13 -7.48
CA ALA A 182 -10.73 1.11 -6.29
C ALA A 182 -9.48 0.24 -6.54
N ASP A 183 -8.33 0.73 -6.11
CA ASP A 183 -7.01 0.12 -6.29
C ASP A 183 -6.47 0.13 -7.74
N ASP A 184 -7.16 0.77 -8.69
CA ASP A 184 -6.57 1.07 -9.99
C ASP A 184 -5.37 2.00 -9.81
N VAL A 185 -4.33 1.72 -10.61
CA VAL A 185 -3.09 2.51 -10.64
C VAL A 185 -2.82 2.94 -12.07
N ARG A 186 -2.56 4.23 -12.28
CA ARG A 186 -2.26 4.77 -13.61
C ARG A 186 -1.04 5.67 -13.56
N MET A 187 -0.30 5.70 -14.67
CA MET A 187 0.70 6.73 -14.92
C MET A 187 0.05 7.89 -15.64
N ALA A 188 0.27 9.11 -15.14
CA ALA A 188 -0.17 10.33 -15.78
C ALA A 188 1.02 11.26 -16.00
N GLY A 189 1.10 11.89 -17.16
CA GLY A 189 2.13 12.86 -17.51
C GLY A 189 1.79 14.28 -17.05
N ALA A 190 2.70 15.21 -17.35
CA ALA A 190 2.45 16.64 -17.21
C ALA A 190 1.21 17.05 -18.02
N ALA A 191 0.34 17.87 -17.43
CA ALA A 191 -0.88 18.32 -18.09
C ALA A 191 -1.48 19.52 -17.35
N THR A 192 -2.10 20.43 -18.10
CA THR A 192 -3.02 21.46 -17.59
C THR A 192 -4.44 21.01 -17.83
N HIS A 193 -5.26 20.97 -16.80
CA HIS A 193 -6.65 20.53 -16.90
C HIS A 193 -7.56 21.10 -15.81
N VAL A 194 -8.84 20.89 -15.98
CA VAL A 194 -9.86 21.01 -14.93
C VAL A 194 -10.31 19.61 -14.58
N GLU A 195 -10.37 19.29 -13.32
CA GLU A 195 -10.91 18.01 -12.86
C GLU A 195 -12.34 18.20 -12.35
N GLU A 196 -13.19 17.20 -12.60
CA GLU A 196 -14.58 17.20 -12.20
C GLU A 196 -15.00 15.80 -11.74
N ASN A 197 -15.65 15.72 -10.59
CA ASN A 197 -16.34 14.52 -10.14
C ASN A 197 -17.80 14.57 -10.57
N ALA A 198 -18.10 14.04 -11.74
CA ALA A 198 -19.49 14.00 -12.26
C ALA A 198 -20.35 12.89 -11.64
N SER A 199 -19.85 12.14 -10.65
CA SER A 199 -20.60 11.06 -9.97
C SER A 199 -21.36 11.54 -8.74
N ASP A 200 -22.26 10.69 -8.20
CA ASP A 200 -22.97 10.92 -6.94
C ASP A 200 -22.20 10.37 -5.72
N GLN A 201 -20.97 9.94 -5.90
CA GLN A 201 -20.09 9.44 -4.85
C GLN A 201 -18.80 10.29 -4.79
N PRO A 202 -18.18 10.46 -3.63
CA PRO A 202 -16.92 11.16 -3.53
C PRO A 202 -15.82 10.47 -4.36
N ALA A 203 -14.80 11.21 -4.77
CA ALA A 203 -13.65 10.72 -5.50
C ALA A 203 -12.37 10.99 -4.72
N ASP A 204 -11.72 9.91 -4.27
CA ASP A 204 -10.51 9.94 -3.48
C ASP A 204 -9.34 9.33 -4.23
N ARG A 205 -8.20 10.05 -4.27
CA ARG A 205 -6.99 9.59 -4.96
C ARG A 205 -5.74 9.99 -4.19
N ILE A 206 -4.67 9.28 -4.47
CA ILE A 206 -3.30 9.66 -4.09
C ILE A 206 -2.49 9.77 -5.37
N ALA A 207 -1.82 10.90 -5.56
CA ALA A 207 -0.88 11.10 -6.66
C ALA A 207 0.55 11.20 -6.10
N VAL A 208 1.44 10.31 -6.57
CA VAL A 208 2.87 10.36 -6.29
C VAL A 208 3.54 11.03 -7.49
N GLU A 209 3.82 12.32 -7.40
CA GLU A 209 4.57 13.07 -8.40
C GLU A 209 6.06 12.73 -8.28
N LEU A 210 6.68 12.40 -9.42
CA LEU A 210 8.06 11.94 -9.55
C LEU A 210 8.96 13.11 -9.97
N LYS A 211 9.87 13.51 -9.09
CA LYS A 211 10.82 14.62 -9.35
C LYS A 211 12.02 14.17 -10.16
#